data_997a774d83a2b655739c6c6d6a6b5035
#
_entry.id   997a774d83a2b655739c6c6d6a6b5035
#
_cell.length_a   1.000
_cell.length_b   1.000
_cell.length_c   1.000
_cell.angle_alpha   90.00
_cell.angle_beta   90.00
_cell.angle_gamma   90.00
#
_symmetry.space_group_name_H-M   'P 1'
#
loop_
_entity.id
_entity.type
_entity.pdbx_description
1 polymer ?
#
loop_
_entity_poly.entity_id
_entity_poly.type
_entity_poly.pdbx_seq_one_letter_code
_entity_poly.pdbx_strand_id
1 'polypeptide(L)'
;MSFGIITGILGSVVGLVILAYCFKNAIKFKNNWYQKKMIKQNIISIIHSSNSSLLSLAGDNTIGLTTHIEFIKSYDKLNKDKDIHIILHTTGGALSSAEAICNCIANHTGVGKIIAYIPYYSYSGGCMIALACDSIVMTKNAILGPCDAQKSNFTTQYSIASVIDTVNYKKQNNEKIKEEWLANSYDAILCKDRQRKYVEKLIQCGHFTQDIGDKIYEEFFSGKYNHDKIFSSADSINLGINVQIVDEMPELIKNITSDI
;
A
#
# COMPACT_ATOMS: atom_id res chain seq x y z
N MET A 1 -32.18 -43.22 21.70
CA MET A 1 -32.01 -42.44 20.43
C MET A 1 -31.03 -41.25 20.51
N SER A 2 -30.53 -40.84 21.67
CA SER A 2 -29.68 -39.60 21.79
C SER A 2 -28.18 -39.80 21.53
N PHE A 3 -27.65 -41.00 21.70
CA PHE A 3 -26.18 -41.24 21.55
C PHE A 3 -25.68 -41.21 20.10
N GLY A 4 -26.51 -41.70 19.14
CA GLY A 4 -26.13 -41.71 17.72
C GLY A 4 -26.11 -40.33 17.03
N ILE A 5 -26.92 -39.39 17.51
CA ILE A 5 -26.96 -38.04 16.97
C ILE A 5 -25.74 -37.21 17.43
N ILE A 6 -25.30 -37.37 18.67
CA ILE A 6 -24.15 -36.68 19.24
C ILE A 6 -22.85 -37.14 18.55
N THR A 7 -22.70 -38.43 18.28
CA THR A 7 -21.53 -38.98 17.57
C THR A 7 -21.48 -38.57 16.10
N GLY A 8 -22.62 -38.46 15.44
CA GLY A 8 -22.72 -37.94 14.07
C GLY A 8 -22.34 -36.45 13.95
N ILE A 9 -22.79 -35.61 14.89
CA ILE A 9 -22.47 -34.18 14.92
C ILE A 9 -20.99 -33.98 15.24
N LEU A 10 -20.43 -34.67 16.22
CA LEU A 10 -19.00 -34.63 16.56
C LEU A 10 -18.13 -35.08 15.37
N GLY A 11 -18.49 -36.12 14.65
CA GLY A 11 -17.79 -36.59 13.45
C GLY A 11 -17.81 -35.56 12.31
N SER A 12 -18.93 -34.86 12.11
CA SER A 12 -19.05 -33.83 11.09
C SER A 12 -18.24 -32.58 11.44
N VAL A 13 -18.20 -32.17 12.72
CA VAL A 13 -17.40 -31.02 13.18
C VAL A 13 -15.91 -31.32 13.07
N VAL A 14 -15.45 -32.49 13.48
CA VAL A 14 -14.06 -32.92 13.35
C VAL A 14 -13.66 -33.00 11.86
N GLY A 15 -14.54 -33.54 11.01
CA GLY A 15 -14.31 -33.57 9.56
C GLY A 15 -14.16 -32.19 8.95
N LEU A 16 -14.99 -31.22 9.35
CA LEU A 16 -14.89 -29.81 8.91
C LEU A 16 -13.60 -29.14 9.39
N VAL A 17 -13.17 -29.39 10.62
CA VAL A 17 -11.92 -28.85 11.16
C VAL A 17 -10.70 -29.43 10.42
N ILE A 18 -10.71 -30.74 10.13
CA ILE A 18 -9.63 -31.38 9.35
C ILE A 18 -9.60 -30.83 7.92
N LEU A 19 -10.76 -30.69 7.26
CA LEU A 19 -10.86 -30.10 5.93
C LEU A 19 -10.34 -28.65 5.91
N ALA A 20 -10.74 -27.84 6.87
CA ALA A 20 -10.26 -26.47 7.01
C ALA A 20 -8.74 -26.40 7.24
N TYR A 21 -8.19 -27.30 8.06
CA TYR A 21 -6.75 -27.41 8.31
C TYR A 21 -5.99 -27.84 7.06
N CYS A 22 -6.48 -28.86 6.33
CA CYS A 22 -5.88 -29.31 5.07
C CYS A 22 -5.93 -28.20 4.00
N PHE A 23 -7.06 -27.50 3.89
CA PHE A 23 -7.23 -26.38 2.97
C PHE A 23 -6.28 -25.23 3.29
N LYS A 24 -6.16 -24.85 4.57
CA LYS A 24 -5.21 -23.84 5.04
C LYS A 24 -3.75 -24.22 4.73
N ASN A 25 -3.38 -25.48 4.92
CA ASN A 25 -2.03 -25.96 4.60
C ASN A 25 -1.77 -26.02 3.09
N ALA A 26 -2.76 -26.40 2.28
CA ALA A 26 -2.64 -26.37 0.82
C ALA A 26 -2.45 -24.95 0.29
N ILE A 27 -3.21 -23.98 0.82
CA ILE A 27 -3.04 -22.55 0.49
C ILE A 27 -1.65 -22.07 0.90
N LYS A 28 -1.21 -22.39 2.13
CA LYS A 28 0.13 -22.02 2.62
C LYS A 28 1.25 -22.62 1.75
N PHE A 29 1.09 -23.86 1.30
CA PHE A 29 2.06 -24.51 0.39
C PHE A 29 2.08 -23.84 -0.98
N LYS A 30 0.93 -23.55 -1.59
CA LYS A 30 0.80 -22.84 -2.86
C LYS A 30 1.44 -21.44 -2.76
N ASN A 31 1.14 -20.69 -1.69
CA ASN A 31 1.71 -19.37 -1.47
C ASN A 31 3.23 -19.43 -1.29
N ASN A 32 3.76 -20.39 -0.54
CA ASN A 32 5.21 -20.51 -0.33
C ASN A 32 5.95 -20.88 -1.64
N TRP A 33 5.38 -21.76 -2.47
CA TRP A 33 5.93 -22.10 -3.79
C TRP A 33 5.92 -20.89 -4.72
N TYR A 34 4.81 -20.14 -4.73
CA TYR A 34 4.64 -18.93 -5.55
C TYR A 34 5.63 -17.84 -5.15
N GLN A 35 5.79 -17.59 -3.85
CA GLN A 35 6.78 -16.64 -3.32
C GLN A 35 8.22 -17.04 -3.71
N LYS A 36 8.58 -18.33 -3.61
CA LYS A 36 9.89 -18.81 -4.05
C LYS A 36 10.13 -18.58 -5.54
N LYS A 37 9.11 -18.76 -6.38
CA LYS A 37 9.18 -18.50 -7.82
C LYS A 37 9.40 -17.01 -8.10
N MET A 38 8.65 -16.13 -7.44
CA MET A 38 8.80 -14.68 -7.58
C MET A 38 10.18 -14.19 -7.16
N ILE A 39 10.70 -14.64 -6.02
CA ILE A 39 12.04 -14.29 -5.54
C ILE A 39 13.13 -14.67 -6.57
N LYS A 40 13.03 -15.85 -7.21
CA LYS A 40 13.96 -16.25 -8.28
C LYS A 40 13.92 -15.32 -9.50
N GLN A 41 12.80 -14.65 -9.73
CA GLN A 41 12.58 -13.70 -10.82
C GLN A 41 12.79 -12.24 -10.38
N ASN A 42 13.28 -12.01 -9.16
CA ASN A 42 13.48 -10.68 -8.57
C ASN A 42 12.17 -9.87 -8.43
N ILE A 43 11.07 -10.55 -8.10
CA ILE A 43 9.73 -9.95 -7.99
C ILE A 43 9.24 -9.98 -6.56
N ILE A 44 8.63 -8.90 -6.11
CA ILE A 44 7.78 -8.80 -4.91
C ILE A 44 6.40 -8.31 -5.34
N SER A 45 5.34 -8.84 -4.72
CA SER A 45 3.98 -8.37 -4.98
C SER A 45 3.28 -7.93 -3.69
N ILE A 46 2.60 -6.79 -3.76
CA ILE A 46 1.65 -6.29 -2.77
C ILE A 46 0.30 -6.21 -3.48
N ILE A 47 -0.49 -7.27 -3.36
CA ILE A 47 -1.76 -7.43 -4.05
C ILE A 47 -2.84 -7.63 -3.00
N HIS A 48 -3.78 -6.70 -2.92
CA HIS A 48 -4.96 -6.76 -2.08
C HIS A 48 -6.21 -6.78 -2.97
N SER A 49 -6.79 -7.95 -3.14
CA SER A 49 -8.01 -8.15 -3.93
C SER A 49 -9.27 -7.94 -3.09
N SER A 50 -10.25 -7.23 -3.63
CA SER A 50 -11.55 -7.01 -2.99
C SER A 50 -12.44 -8.27 -2.96
N ASN A 51 -12.06 -9.34 -3.65
CA ASN A 51 -12.87 -10.56 -3.78
C ASN A 51 -12.75 -11.54 -2.60
N SER A 52 -11.99 -11.22 -1.55
CA SER A 52 -11.87 -12.09 -0.36
C SER A 52 -12.84 -11.69 0.75
N SER A 53 -14.13 -11.57 0.44
CA SER A 53 -15.17 -11.20 1.40
C SER A 53 -15.34 -12.17 2.59
N LEU A 54 -14.82 -13.40 2.51
CA LEU A 54 -14.81 -14.38 3.61
C LEU A 54 -13.52 -14.36 4.45
N LEU A 55 -12.43 -13.77 3.94
CA LEU A 55 -11.15 -13.66 4.64
C LEU A 55 -10.89 -12.24 5.17
N SER A 56 -11.73 -11.26 4.84
CA SER A 56 -11.64 -9.87 5.31
C SER A 56 -11.81 -9.72 6.83
N LEU A 57 -12.34 -10.73 7.51
CA LEU A 57 -12.37 -10.81 8.98
C LEU A 57 -11.00 -11.14 9.60
N ALA A 58 -9.99 -11.47 8.80
CA ALA A 58 -8.65 -11.84 9.26
C ALA A 58 -7.55 -10.78 8.99
N GLY A 59 -7.90 -9.59 8.52
CA GLY A 59 -7.06 -8.39 8.75
C GLY A 59 -6.05 -7.98 7.69
N ASP A 60 -5.90 -8.63 6.53
CA ASP A 60 -4.75 -8.36 5.64
C ASP A 60 -5.09 -7.85 4.22
N ASN A 61 -6.21 -7.11 4.04
CA ASN A 61 -6.53 -6.49 2.75
C ASN A 61 -5.90 -5.10 2.56
N THR A 62 -4.95 -4.71 3.41
CA THR A 62 -4.28 -3.41 3.38
C THR A 62 -2.82 -3.54 3.77
N ILE A 63 -2.00 -2.55 3.43
CA ILE A 63 -0.60 -2.49 3.86
C ILE A 63 -0.55 -2.34 5.38
N GLY A 64 -0.18 -3.42 6.06
CA GLY A 64 -0.07 -3.50 7.51
C GLY A 64 1.31 -3.98 7.95
N LEU A 65 1.42 -4.28 9.24
CA LEU A 65 2.66 -4.77 9.84
C LEU A 65 3.15 -6.07 9.19
N THR A 66 2.24 -6.99 8.90
CA THR A 66 2.55 -8.25 8.21
C THR A 66 3.10 -7.99 6.81
N THR A 67 2.44 -7.12 6.03
CA THR A 67 2.87 -6.77 4.67
C THR A 67 4.30 -6.24 4.65
N HIS A 68 4.63 -5.29 5.55
CA HIS A 68 5.97 -4.71 5.55
C HIS A 68 7.04 -5.71 6.00
N ILE A 69 6.75 -6.57 6.99
CA ILE A 69 7.69 -7.62 7.42
C ILE A 69 7.95 -8.62 6.29
N GLU A 70 6.92 -9.05 5.59
CA GLU A 70 7.05 -9.96 4.46
C GLU A 70 7.77 -9.32 3.28
N PHE A 71 7.53 -8.04 3.03
CA PHE A 71 8.28 -7.27 2.03
C PHE A 71 9.78 -7.28 2.33
N ILE A 72 10.18 -6.89 3.53
CA ILE A 72 11.60 -6.84 3.93
C ILE A 72 12.24 -8.23 3.82
N LYS A 73 11.59 -9.28 4.37
CA LYS A 73 12.08 -10.67 4.26
C LYS A 73 12.23 -11.15 2.82
N SER A 74 11.37 -10.69 1.92
CA SER A 74 11.45 -11.02 0.49
C SER A 74 12.56 -10.23 -0.18
N TYR A 75 12.62 -8.94 0.09
CA TYR A 75 13.61 -8.01 -0.43
C TYR A 75 15.05 -8.46 -0.08
N ASP A 76 15.29 -8.94 1.15
CA ASP A 76 16.61 -9.43 1.58
C ASP A 76 17.11 -10.63 0.76
N LYS A 77 16.20 -11.38 0.13
CA LYS A 77 16.52 -12.55 -0.69
C LYS A 77 16.73 -12.23 -2.17
N LEU A 78 16.44 -10.99 -2.60
CA LEU A 78 16.57 -10.60 -4.00
C LEU A 78 18.02 -10.34 -4.37
N ASN A 79 18.32 -10.50 -5.68
CA ASN A 79 19.59 -10.06 -6.24
C ASN A 79 19.55 -8.54 -6.47
N LYS A 80 20.32 -7.80 -5.69
CA LYS A 80 20.37 -6.33 -5.72
C LYS A 80 21.05 -5.75 -6.96
N ASP A 81 21.84 -6.58 -7.67
CA ASP A 81 22.54 -6.17 -8.90
C ASP A 81 21.68 -6.35 -10.16
N LYS A 82 20.48 -6.88 -10.01
CA LYS A 82 19.48 -7.00 -11.07
C LYS A 82 18.27 -6.14 -10.74
N ASP A 83 17.54 -5.72 -11.79
CA ASP A 83 16.31 -4.99 -11.60
C ASP A 83 15.34 -5.76 -10.70
N ILE A 84 14.74 -5.03 -9.77
CA ILE A 84 13.75 -5.52 -8.81
C ILE A 84 12.38 -5.04 -9.28
N HIS A 85 11.47 -5.97 -9.43
CA HIS A 85 10.11 -5.70 -9.90
C HIS A 85 9.14 -5.74 -8.72
N ILE A 86 8.45 -4.64 -8.44
CA ILE A 86 7.44 -4.54 -7.38
C ILE A 86 6.07 -4.40 -8.02
N ILE A 87 5.20 -5.37 -7.81
CA ILE A 87 3.82 -5.32 -8.31
C ILE A 87 2.93 -4.72 -7.22
N LEU A 88 2.20 -3.67 -7.56
CA LEU A 88 1.31 -2.96 -6.67
C LEU A 88 -0.13 -3.00 -7.18
N HIS A 89 -1.03 -3.57 -6.39
CA HIS A 89 -2.48 -3.53 -6.58
C HIS A 89 -3.12 -3.42 -5.19
N THR A 90 -3.32 -2.19 -4.70
CA THR A 90 -3.66 -1.97 -3.29
C THR A 90 -4.35 -0.62 -3.07
N THR A 91 -5.29 -0.59 -2.14
CA THR A 91 -5.89 0.65 -1.62
C THR A 91 -5.00 1.38 -0.61
N GLY A 92 -3.83 0.81 -0.26
CA GLY A 92 -2.92 1.38 0.72
C GLY A 92 -3.06 0.75 2.10
N GLY A 93 -2.84 1.53 3.15
CA GLY A 93 -2.91 1.06 4.54
C GLY A 93 -2.12 1.92 5.52
N ALA A 94 -1.57 1.30 6.56
CA ALA A 94 -0.90 2.00 7.64
C ALA A 94 0.32 2.78 7.15
N LEU A 95 0.36 4.09 7.42
CA LEU A 95 1.45 4.98 7.04
C LEU A 95 2.82 4.47 7.48
N SER A 96 2.94 4.00 8.74
CA SER A 96 4.19 3.47 9.28
C SER A 96 4.71 2.24 8.52
N SER A 97 3.80 1.38 8.05
CA SER A 97 4.17 0.20 7.27
C SER A 97 4.59 0.56 5.85
N ALA A 98 3.88 1.51 5.22
CA ALA A 98 4.27 2.04 3.92
C ALA A 98 5.64 2.74 3.99
N GLU A 99 5.87 3.60 5.00
CA GLU A 99 7.17 4.25 5.22
C GLU A 99 8.31 3.24 5.45
N ALA A 100 8.06 2.14 6.19
CA ALA A 100 9.08 1.11 6.40
C ALA A 100 9.49 0.44 5.07
N ILE A 101 8.53 0.17 4.18
CA ILE A 101 8.78 -0.35 2.83
C ILE A 101 9.54 0.69 1.99
N CYS A 102 9.08 1.95 1.98
CA CYS A 102 9.75 3.03 1.26
C CYS A 102 11.19 3.24 1.72
N ASN A 103 11.44 3.15 3.03
CA ASN A 103 12.80 3.23 3.59
C ASN A 103 13.68 2.06 3.14
N CYS A 104 13.12 0.85 3.03
CA CYS A 104 13.84 -0.30 2.50
C CYS A 104 14.24 -0.07 1.04
N ILE A 105 13.34 0.47 0.21
CA ILE A 105 13.59 0.82 -1.19
C ILE A 105 14.65 1.93 -1.29
N ALA A 106 14.48 3.03 -0.57
CA ALA A 106 15.39 4.18 -0.58
C ALA A 106 16.82 3.85 -0.08
N ASN A 107 16.97 2.80 0.71
CA ASN A 107 18.27 2.28 1.17
C ASN A 107 18.83 1.17 0.25
N HIS A 108 18.31 1.04 -0.97
CA HIS A 108 18.85 0.09 -1.94
C HIS A 108 20.30 0.40 -2.29
N THR A 109 21.17 -0.60 -2.22
CA THR A 109 22.63 -0.44 -2.41
C THR A 109 23.17 -1.16 -3.65
N GLY A 110 22.32 -1.92 -4.35
CA GLY A 110 22.70 -2.60 -5.59
C GLY A 110 22.66 -1.67 -6.80
N VAL A 111 23.16 -2.16 -7.95
CA VAL A 111 23.14 -1.42 -9.22
C VAL A 111 21.84 -1.64 -10.03
N GLY A 112 21.04 -2.63 -9.64
CA GLY A 112 19.73 -2.88 -10.25
C GLY A 112 18.73 -1.77 -9.92
N LYS A 113 17.81 -1.48 -10.84
CA LYS A 113 16.73 -0.52 -10.62
C LYS A 113 15.56 -1.16 -9.91
N ILE A 114 14.82 -0.38 -9.15
CA ILE A 114 13.55 -0.80 -8.57
C ILE A 114 12.41 -0.24 -9.39
N ILE A 115 11.59 -1.12 -9.96
CA ILE A 115 10.53 -0.79 -10.91
C ILE A 115 9.18 -1.20 -10.32
N ALA A 116 8.27 -0.23 -10.15
CA ALA A 116 6.89 -0.50 -9.73
C ALA A 116 6.01 -0.83 -10.94
N TYR A 117 5.19 -1.86 -10.84
CA TYR A 117 4.19 -2.24 -11.85
C TYR A 117 2.80 -2.07 -11.27
N ILE A 118 1.99 -1.24 -11.91
CA ILE A 118 0.62 -0.93 -11.48
C ILE A 118 -0.35 -1.35 -12.57
N PRO A 119 -0.91 -2.58 -12.51
CA PRO A 119 -1.82 -3.07 -13.53
C PRO A 119 -3.15 -2.32 -13.53
N TYR A 120 -3.69 -1.92 -12.35
CA TYR A 120 -4.98 -1.27 -12.22
C TYR A 120 -4.95 -0.05 -11.32
N TYR A 121 -4.53 -0.19 -10.05
CA TYR A 121 -4.48 0.95 -9.12
C TYR A 121 -3.45 0.76 -8.01
N SER A 122 -2.99 1.90 -7.49
CA SER A 122 -2.19 1.96 -6.26
C SER A 122 -2.52 3.24 -5.51
N TYR A 123 -3.24 3.13 -4.39
CA TYR A 123 -3.68 4.26 -3.58
C TYR A 123 -2.86 4.41 -2.31
N SER A 124 -2.87 5.63 -1.75
CA SER A 124 -2.37 5.94 -0.41
C SER A 124 -0.96 5.38 -0.18
N GLY A 125 -0.76 4.53 0.84
CA GLY A 125 0.52 3.87 1.11
C GLY A 125 1.08 3.09 -0.08
N GLY A 126 0.24 2.55 -0.97
CA GLY A 126 0.68 1.91 -2.21
C GLY A 126 1.28 2.90 -3.20
N CYS A 127 0.66 4.08 -3.35
CA CYS A 127 1.20 5.16 -4.17
C CYS A 127 2.53 5.68 -3.59
N MET A 128 2.65 5.81 -2.27
CA MET A 128 3.94 6.15 -1.63
C MET A 128 5.04 5.16 -2.03
N ILE A 129 4.75 3.85 -2.01
CA ILE A 129 5.72 2.82 -2.41
C ILE A 129 6.08 2.96 -3.89
N ALA A 130 5.11 3.23 -4.77
CA ALA A 130 5.35 3.46 -6.18
C ALA A 130 6.30 4.66 -6.42
N LEU A 131 6.07 5.77 -5.72
CA LEU A 131 6.88 7.00 -5.79
C LEU A 131 8.31 6.80 -5.25
N ALA A 132 8.55 5.80 -4.41
CA ALA A 132 9.88 5.45 -3.92
C ALA A 132 10.70 4.61 -4.91
N CYS A 133 10.09 4.11 -5.99
CA CYS A 133 10.77 3.31 -7.01
C CYS A 133 11.43 4.21 -8.07
N ASP A 134 12.46 3.69 -8.76
CA ASP A 134 13.17 4.43 -9.82
C ASP A 134 12.29 4.74 -11.03
N SER A 135 11.31 3.89 -11.30
CA SER A 135 10.32 4.09 -12.36
C SER A 135 9.03 3.33 -12.07
N ILE A 136 7.96 3.77 -12.71
CA ILE A 136 6.63 3.17 -12.61
C ILE A 136 6.17 2.74 -13.99
N VAL A 137 5.70 1.49 -14.11
CA VAL A 137 5.05 0.97 -15.32
C VAL A 137 3.56 0.84 -15.04
N MET A 138 2.74 1.54 -15.80
CA MET A 138 1.28 1.57 -15.66
C MET A 138 0.61 1.12 -16.95
N THR A 139 -0.51 0.39 -16.82
CA THR A 139 -1.41 0.24 -17.98
C THR A 139 -2.09 1.58 -18.27
N LYS A 140 -2.63 1.71 -19.48
CA LYS A 140 -3.31 2.93 -19.93
C LYS A 140 -4.42 3.41 -18.98
N ASN A 141 -5.14 2.48 -18.36
CA ASN A 141 -6.25 2.76 -17.45
C ASN A 141 -5.88 2.63 -15.97
N ALA A 142 -4.61 2.38 -15.67
CA ALA A 142 -4.15 2.32 -14.28
C ALA A 142 -4.14 3.71 -13.65
N ILE A 143 -4.34 3.74 -12.34
CA ILE A 143 -4.48 4.97 -11.57
C ILE A 143 -3.62 4.95 -10.32
N LEU A 144 -3.17 6.13 -9.91
CA LEU A 144 -2.62 6.43 -8.59
C LEU A 144 -3.64 7.21 -7.78
N GLY A 145 -3.58 7.08 -6.46
CA GLY A 145 -4.40 7.86 -5.54
C GLY A 145 -3.56 8.76 -4.63
N PRO A 146 -4.21 9.69 -3.91
CA PRO A 146 -3.54 10.54 -2.94
C PRO A 146 -2.86 9.74 -1.84
N CYS A 147 -1.81 10.31 -1.30
CA CYS A 147 -1.01 9.77 -0.20
C CYS A 147 -1.23 10.52 1.11
N ASP A 148 -2.16 11.50 1.12
CA ASP A 148 -2.46 12.28 2.32
C ASP A 148 -2.93 11.37 3.45
N ALA A 149 -2.27 11.48 4.61
CA ALA A 149 -2.57 10.61 5.73
C ALA A 149 -3.99 10.84 6.24
N GLN A 150 -4.64 9.74 6.58
CA GLN A 150 -6.00 9.73 7.12
C GLN A 150 -5.97 9.37 8.60
N LYS A 151 -6.77 10.05 9.39
CA LYS A 151 -7.07 9.68 10.78
C LYS A 151 -8.44 9.02 10.81
N SER A 152 -8.51 7.79 11.28
CA SER A 152 -9.76 7.03 11.36
C SER A 152 -10.05 6.57 12.79
N ASN A 153 -11.33 6.52 13.13
CA ASN A 153 -11.87 5.78 14.25
C ASN A 153 -12.92 4.77 13.73
N PHE A 154 -13.67 4.12 14.62
CA PHE A 154 -14.66 3.09 14.23
C PHE A 154 -15.74 3.58 13.26
N THR A 155 -16.04 4.86 13.21
CA THR A 155 -17.20 5.41 12.50
C THR A 155 -16.86 6.48 11.47
N THR A 156 -15.68 7.08 11.56
CA THR A 156 -15.31 8.24 10.75
C THR A 156 -13.85 8.22 10.33
N GLN A 157 -13.60 8.78 9.15
CA GLN A 157 -12.28 8.98 8.60
C GLN A 157 -12.14 10.44 8.16
N TYR A 158 -11.04 11.08 8.52
CA TYR A 158 -10.73 12.47 8.16
C TYR A 158 -9.31 12.57 7.63
N SER A 159 -9.09 13.42 6.63
CA SER A 159 -7.72 13.77 6.28
C SER A 159 -7.08 14.56 7.42
N ILE A 160 -5.76 14.40 7.60
CA ILE A 160 -5.03 15.21 8.60
C ILE A 160 -5.12 16.69 8.29
N ALA A 161 -5.20 17.08 7.02
CA ALA A 161 -5.41 18.46 6.60
C ALA A 161 -6.75 18.99 7.12
N SER A 162 -7.87 18.25 6.93
CA SER A 162 -9.19 18.64 7.43
C SER A 162 -9.22 18.82 8.96
N VAL A 163 -8.48 17.98 9.69
CA VAL A 163 -8.38 18.11 11.16
C VAL A 163 -7.69 19.41 11.54
N ILE A 164 -6.56 19.73 10.90
CA ILE A 164 -5.80 20.96 11.14
C ILE A 164 -6.65 22.18 10.80
N ASP A 165 -7.27 22.19 9.62
CA ASP A 165 -8.06 23.32 9.12
C ASP A 165 -9.29 23.57 9.97
N THR A 166 -9.99 22.52 10.42
CA THR A 166 -11.12 22.64 11.34
C THR A 166 -10.72 23.28 12.66
N VAL A 167 -9.60 22.89 13.24
CA VAL A 167 -9.12 23.47 14.51
C VAL A 167 -8.68 24.91 14.31
N ASN A 168 -8.01 25.22 13.19
CA ASN A 168 -7.60 26.60 12.88
C ASN A 168 -8.82 27.52 12.64
N TYR A 169 -9.81 27.07 11.90
CA TYR A 169 -11.07 27.79 11.68
C TYR A 169 -11.73 28.14 13.01
N LYS A 170 -11.88 27.16 13.92
CA LYS A 170 -12.48 27.38 15.22
C LYS A 170 -11.70 28.34 16.10
N LYS A 171 -10.35 28.27 16.06
CA LYS A 171 -9.49 29.24 16.78
C LYS A 171 -9.69 30.66 16.27
N GLN A 172 -9.74 30.86 14.94
CA GLN A 172 -9.93 32.16 14.30
C GLN A 172 -11.29 32.78 14.62
N ASN A 173 -12.31 31.96 14.79
CA ASN A 173 -13.67 32.40 15.10
C ASN A 173 -13.99 32.40 16.61
N ASN A 174 -13.00 32.20 17.48
CA ASN A 174 -13.17 32.11 18.94
C ASN A 174 -14.20 31.06 19.38
N GLU A 175 -14.35 29.98 18.60
CA GLU A 175 -15.24 28.87 18.93
C GLU A 175 -14.60 27.91 19.92
N LYS A 176 -15.42 27.32 20.79
CA LYS A 176 -14.96 26.27 21.73
C LYS A 176 -14.48 25.05 20.97
N ILE A 177 -13.28 24.57 21.31
CA ILE A 177 -12.68 23.36 20.75
C ILE A 177 -12.62 22.30 21.86
N LYS A 178 -13.08 21.08 21.56
CA LYS A 178 -12.93 19.94 22.47
C LYS A 178 -11.47 19.54 22.54
N GLU A 179 -11.00 19.12 23.72
CA GLU A 179 -9.60 18.70 23.95
C GLU A 179 -9.16 17.58 22.99
N GLU A 180 -10.04 16.62 22.70
CA GLU A 180 -9.79 15.56 21.74
C GLU A 180 -9.40 16.10 20.35
N TRP A 181 -10.08 17.15 19.85
CA TRP A 181 -9.76 17.77 18.58
C TRP A 181 -8.42 18.52 18.60
N LEU A 182 -8.08 19.12 19.73
CA LEU A 182 -6.76 19.75 19.90
C LEU A 182 -5.66 18.68 19.86
N ALA A 183 -5.79 17.60 20.63
CA ALA A 183 -4.83 16.49 20.60
C ALA A 183 -4.69 15.90 19.20
N ASN A 184 -5.84 15.65 18.53
CA ASN A 184 -5.84 15.15 17.17
C ASN A 184 -5.13 16.09 16.17
N SER A 185 -5.23 17.41 16.36
CA SER A 185 -4.55 18.37 15.49
C SER A 185 -3.03 18.38 15.68
N TYR A 186 -2.52 18.16 16.89
CA TYR A 186 -1.09 17.98 17.14
C TYR A 186 -0.54 16.74 16.43
N ASP A 187 -1.22 15.59 16.58
CA ASP A 187 -0.85 14.38 15.86
C ASP A 187 -0.88 14.59 14.33
N ALA A 188 -1.90 15.30 13.83
CA ALA A 188 -2.04 15.61 12.41
C ALA A 188 -0.88 16.49 11.89
N ILE A 189 -0.44 17.47 12.66
CA ILE A 189 0.73 18.31 12.33
C ILE A 189 1.99 17.45 12.25
N LEU A 190 2.24 16.58 13.24
CA LEU A 190 3.39 15.67 13.22
C LEU A 190 3.34 14.71 12.01
N CYS A 191 2.16 14.23 11.66
CA CYS A 191 1.96 13.36 10.53
C CYS A 191 2.23 14.09 9.19
N LYS A 192 1.78 15.35 9.06
CA LYS A 192 2.06 16.20 7.90
C LYS A 192 3.55 16.47 7.75
N ASP A 193 4.26 16.73 8.84
CA ASP A 193 5.72 16.91 8.85
C ASP A 193 6.46 15.62 8.40
N ARG A 194 6.02 14.45 8.86
CA ARG A 194 6.56 13.15 8.41
C ARG A 194 6.40 12.94 6.90
N GLN A 195 5.23 13.28 6.36
CA GLN A 195 4.98 13.17 4.92
C GLN A 195 5.86 14.14 4.12
N ARG A 196 6.08 15.34 4.62
CA ARG A 196 7.01 16.31 4.00
C ARG A 196 8.43 15.76 3.98
N LYS A 197 8.91 15.26 5.11
CA LYS A 197 10.25 14.63 5.21
C LYS A 197 10.40 13.42 4.31
N TYR A 198 9.33 12.66 4.08
CA TYR A 198 9.33 11.56 3.13
C TYR A 198 9.62 12.05 1.70
N VAL A 199 8.92 13.08 1.23
CA VAL A 199 9.15 13.65 -0.10
C VAL A 199 10.55 14.27 -0.20
N GLU A 200 11.01 14.98 0.83
CA GLU A 200 12.38 15.52 0.90
C GLU A 200 13.44 14.42 0.78
N LYS A 201 13.19 13.24 1.40
CA LYS A 201 14.07 12.08 1.24
C LYS A 201 14.12 11.59 -0.21
N LEU A 202 13.00 11.53 -0.92
CA LEU A 202 12.97 11.15 -2.34
C LEU A 202 13.75 12.12 -3.21
N ILE A 203 13.68 13.44 -2.91
CA ILE A 203 14.49 14.46 -3.57
C ILE A 203 15.98 14.20 -3.30
N GLN A 204 16.37 13.99 -2.05
CA GLN A 204 17.76 13.72 -1.65
C GLN A 204 18.32 12.44 -2.29
N CYS A 205 17.49 11.42 -2.48
CA CYS A 205 17.87 10.18 -3.18
C CYS A 205 17.91 10.33 -4.71
N GLY A 206 17.56 11.50 -5.25
CA GLY A 206 17.63 11.79 -6.69
C GLY A 206 16.44 11.28 -7.51
N HIS A 207 15.35 10.81 -6.87
CA HIS A 207 14.14 10.42 -7.58
C HIS A 207 13.45 11.62 -8.24
N PHE A 208 13.53 12.79 -7.61
CA PHE A 208 12.89 14.03 -8.08
C PHE A 208 13.82 15.23 -7.91
N THR A 209 13.67 16.24 -8.78
CA THR A 209 14.18 17.58 -8.51
C THR A 209 13.33 18.25 -7.42
N GLN A 210 13.85 19.34 -6.81
CA GLN A 210 13.11 20.08 -5.79
C GLN A 210 11.72 20.54 -6.30
N ASP A 211 11.65 21.12 -7.51
CA ASP A 211 10.40 21.59 -8.12
C ASP A 211 9.38 20.48 -8.32
N ILE A 212 9.82 19.30 -8.81
CA ILE A 212 8.95 18.14 -8.99
C ILE A 212 8.49 17.59 -7.62
N GLY A 213 9.39 17.48 -6.65
CA GLY A 213 9.06 17.00 -5.31
C GLY A 213 8.04 17.92 -4.61
N ASP A 214 8.17 19.24 -4.74
CA ASP A 214 7.21 20.19 -4.19
C ASP A 214 5.82 20.06 -4.84
N LYS A 215 5.76 19.86 -6.16
CA LYS A 215 4.49 19.55 -6.87
C LYS A 215 3.90 18.21 -6.41
N ILE A 216 4.71 17.17 -6.28
CA ILE A 216 4.27 15.86 -5.78
C ILE A 216 3.71 15.98 -4.36
N TYR A 217 4.40 16.72 -3.48
CA TYR A 217 3.88 16.96 -2.14
C TYR A 217 2.52 17.66 -2.18
N GLU A 218 2.38 18.72 -2.96
CA GLU A 218 1.14 19.48 -3.05
C GLU A 218 -0.01 18.64 -3.62
N GLU A 219 0.25 17.85 -4.67
CA GLU A 219 -0.79 17.11 -5.36
C GLU A 219 -1.17 15.79 -4.61
N PHE A 220 -0.21 15.09 -4.03
CA PHE A 220 -0.46 13.77 -3.44
C PHE A 220 -0.55 13.77 -1.91
N PHE A 221 0.11 14.69 -1.20
CA PHE A 221 0.29 14.60 0.26
C PHE A 221 -0.35 15.74 1.04
N SER A 222 -0.63 16.89 0.42
CA SER A 222 -1.09 18.10 1.14
C SER A 222 -2.50 17.95 1.72
N GLY A 223 -3.30 17.04 1.21
CA GLY A 223 -4.74 16.94 1.51
C GLY A 223 -5.59 17.94 0.72
N LYS A 224 -5.07 18.45 -0.40
CA LYS A 224 -5.76 19.38 -1.32
C LYS A 224 -7.02 18.76 -1.93
N TYR A 225 -7.04 17.45 -2.10
CA TYR A 225 -8.14 16.70 -2.69
C TYR A 225 -8.77 15.72 -1.70
N ASN A 226 -9.96 15.25 -2.05
CA ASN A 226 -10.52 14.07 -1.38
C ASN A 226 -9.60 12.86 -1.59
N HIS A 227 -9.57 11.95 -0.61
CA HIS A 227 -8.69 10.79 -0.64
C HIS A 227 -9.01 9.76 -1.74
N ASP A 228 -10.13 9.91 -2.44
CA ASP A 228 -10.55 9.12 -3.60
C ASP A 228 -10.20 9.77 -4.95
N LYS A 229 -9.47 10.90 -4.95
CA LYS A 229 -8.99 11.54 -6.18
C LYS A 229 -8.18 10.55 -7.01
N ILE A 230 -8.46 10.52 -8.30
CA ILE A 230 -7.75 9.71 -9.29
C ILE A 230 -6.68 10.54 -9.98
N PHE A 231 -5.46 10.01 -10.06
CA PHE A 231 -4.40 10.49 -10.91
C PHE A 231 -4.15 9.44 -12.00
N SER A 232 -4.43 9.78 -13.25
CA SER A 232 -4.15 8.92 -14.40
C SER A 232 -2.63 8.82 -14.64
N SER A 233 -2.23 7.88 -15.49
CA SER A 233 -0.84 7.80 -15.96
C SER A 233 -0.37 9.09 -16.64
N ALA A 234 -1.26 9.77 -17.37
CA ALA A 234 -0.97 11.07 -18.01
C ALA A 234 -0.78 12.19 -16.98
N ASP A 235 -1.64 12.27 -15.95
CA ASP A 235 -1.46 13.23 -14.85
C ASP A 235 -0.11 13.03 -14.16
N SER A 236 0.26 11.78 -13.90
CA SER A 236 1.53 11.44 -13.26
C SER A 236 2.75 11.86 -14.08
N ILE A 237 2.71 11.65 -15.40
CA ILE A 237 3.77 12.12 -16.33
C ILE A 237 3.84 13.65 -16.34
N ASN A 238 2.70 14.33 -16.37
CA ASN A 238 2.65 15.79 -16.38
C ASN A 238 3.22 16.42 -15.09
N LEU A 239 3.17 15.69 -13.98
CA LEU A 239 3.81 16.08 -12.72
C LEU A 239 5.32 15.81 -12.70
N GLY A 240 5.86 15.15 -13.72
CA GLY A 240 7.28 14.82 -13.82
C GLY A 240 7.66 13.48 -13.17
N ILE A 241 6.69 12.64 -12.85
CA ILE A 241 6.94 11.28 -12.34
C ILE A 241 7.41 10.40 -13.52
N ASN A 242 8.44 9.58 -13.29
CA ASN A 242 8.98 8.66 -14.30
C ASN A 242 8.03 7.47 -14.52
N VAL A 243 6.99 7.69 -15.34
CA VAL A 243 5.96 6.69 -15.67
C VAL A 243 6.11 6.24 -17.12
N GLN A 244 6.16 4.94 -17.32
CA GLN A 244 6.02 4.30 -18.62
C GLN A 244 4.60 3.73 -18.77
N ILE A 245 3.90 4.15 -19.82
CA ILE A 245 2.56 3.61 -20.15
C ILE A 245 2.74 2.41 -21.07
N VAL A 246 2.03 1.32 -20.76
CA VAL A 246 1.97 0.12 -21.58
C VAL A 246 0.51 -0.24 -21.87
N ASP A 247 0.24 -0.80 -23.05
CA ASP A 247 -1.11 -1.30 -23.38
C ASP A 247 -1.43 -2.53 -22.52
N GLU A 248 -0.43 -3.38 -22.30
CA GLU A 248 -0.51 -4.58 -21.49
C GLU A 248 0.73 -4.76 -20.62
N MET A 249 0.56 -5.29 -19.40
CA MET A 249 1.70 -5.63 -18.55
C MET A 249 2.58 -6.70 -19.22
N PRO A 250 3.91 -6.68 -18.95
CA PRO A 250 4.80 -7.76 -19.38
C PRO A 250 4.25 -9.12 -18.97
N GLU A 251 4.45 -10.15 -19.80
CA GLU A 251 3.89 -11.49 -19.61
C GLU A 251 4.16 -12.07 -18.23
N LEU A 252 5.36 -11.81 -17.71
CA LEU A 252 5.75 -12.21 -16.35
C LEU A 252 4.84 -11.60 -15.28
N ILE A 253 4.46 -10.33 -15.43
CA ILE A 253 3.58 -9.60 -14.49
C ILE A 253 2.13 -10.04 -14.69
N LYS A 254 1.67 -10.20 -15.96
CA LYS A 254 0.33 -10.72 -16.28
C LYS A 254 0.05 -12.05 -15.59
N ASN A 255 0.99 -12.98 -15.65
CA ASN A 255 0.84 -14.30 -15.03
C ASN A 255 0.69 -14.24 -13.48
N ILE A 256 1.16 -13.16 -12.86
CA ILE A 256 1.01 -12.92 -11.42
C ILE A 256 -0.31 -12.21 -11.10
N THR A 257 -0.79 -11.40 -12.03
CA THR A 257 -1.98 -10.55 -11.86
C THR A 257 -3.23 -11.12 -12.54
N SER A 258 -3.18 -12.32 -13.11
CA SER A 258 -4.30 -12.95 -13.81
C SER A 258 -5.52 -13.25 -12.91
N ASP A 259 -5.30 -13.34 -11.62
CA ASP A 259 -6.33 -13.69 -10.62
C ASP A 259 -6.85 -12.44 -9.85
N ILE A 260 -6.45 -11.22 -10.28
CA ILE A 260 -6.95 -9.94 -9.75
C ILE A 260 -8.23 -9.54 -10.55
#